data_9a63955a8a4b6f15ff3d92ee1b0f93ff
#
_entry.id   9a63955a8a4b6f15ff3d92ee1b0f93ff
#
_cell.length_a   1.000
_cell.length_b   1.000
_cell.length_c   1.000
_cell.angle_alpha   90.00
_cell.angle_beta   90.00
_cell.angle_gamma   90.00
#
_symmetry.space_group_name_H-M   'P 1'
#
loop_
_entity.id
_entity.type
_entity.pdbx_description
1 polymer ?
#
loop_
_entity_poly.entity_id
_entity_poly.type
_entity_poly.pdbx_seq_one_letter_code
_entity_poly.pdbx_strand_id
1 'polypeptide(L)'
;HPNALCAGSSEIYIWFKHIQQMYQFGPYGPNHATAGTFAFKRELLKTTKYQEEAALAEEKAFLKDYTIPFVQLEPKKTILVFSHIHNTFDKKKLLEQGENKVQKCSTRTVDEFIKQDDLKKFYSEEIDDLLKNYEPGDPKHKPDVLKQIVEIEERRKKHNQVNSNSRIILNNNGKDIELNN
;
A
#
# COMPACT_ATOMS: atom_id res chain seq x y z
N HIS A 1 9.68 -22.57 8.01
CA HIS A 1 9.65 -22.52 6.53
C HIS A 1 11.07 -22.50 5.92
N PRO A 2 11.86 -23.58 6.04
CA PRO A 2 13.28 -23.60 5.63
C PRO A 2 13.47 -23.38 4.13
N ASN A 3 12.51 -23.75 3.31
CA ASN A 3 12.56 -23.65 1.85
C ASN A 3 11.96 -22.34 1.31
N ALA A 4 11.44 -21.46 2.17
CA ALA A 4 10.90 -20.18 1.72
C ALA A 4 12.00 -19.27 1.18
N LEU A 5 11.77 -18.67 0.02
CA LEU A 5 12.66 -17.69 -0.59
C LEU A 5 12.31 -16.26 -0.16
N CYS A 6 11.03 -16.01 0.11
CA CYS A 6 10.51 -14.70 0.53
C CYS A 6 9.55 -14.83 1.72
N ALA A 7 9.50 -13.79 2.53
CA ALA A 7 8.53 -13.62 3.61
C ALA A 7 8.19 -12.14 3.78
N GLY A 8 6.96 -11.82 4.13
CA GLY A 8 6.50 -10.45 4.36
C GLY A 8 5.01 -10.41 4.63
N SER A 9 4.39 -9.25 4.55
CA SER A 9 2.96 -9.12 4.78
C SER A 9 2.25 -8.47 3.60
N SER A 10 1.18 -9.12 3.15
CA SER A 10 0.24 -8.56 2.18
C SER A 10 -0.78 -7.62 2.83
N GLU A 11 -0.72 -7.48 4.14
CA GLU A 11 -1.58 -6.63 4.94
C GLU A 11 -0.74 -5.67 5.77
N ILE A 12 -1.12 -4.39 5.81
CA ILE A 12 -0.48 -3.37 6.65
C ILE A 12 -1.53 -2.54 7.37
N TYR A 13 -1.11 -1.94 8.48
CA TYR A 13 -1.89 -0.96 9.21
C TYR A 13 -1.28 0.41 9.05
N ILE A 14 -2.15 1.41 8.80
CA ILE A 14 -1.77 2.81 8.67
C ILE A 14 -2.54 3.63 9.70
N TRP A 15 -1.81 4.34 10.55
CA TRP A 15 -2.36 5.32 11.46
C TRP A 15 -2.47 6.68 10.78
N PHE A 16 -3.70 7.14 10.60
CA PHE A 16 -3.99 8.46 10.04
C PHE A 16 -4.10 9.49 11.16
N LYS A 17 -3.00 10.16 11.47
CA LYS A 17 -2.88 11.09 12.59
C LYS A 17 -3.92 12.21 12.55
N HIS A 18 -4.24 12.73 11.37
CA HIS A 18 -5.16 13.87 11.18
C HIS A 18 -6.62 13.56 11.56
N ILE A 19 -7.01 12.29 11.55
CA ILE A 19 -8.35 11.81 11.95
C ILE A 19 -8.32 10.88 13.15
N GLN A 20 -7.13 10.63 13.73
CA GLN A 20 -6.91 9.73 14.86
C GLN A 20 -7.53 8.34 14.64
N GLN A 21 -7.34 7.78 13.44
CA GLN A 21 -7.97 6.53 13.04
C GLN A 21 -6.98 5.57 12.37
N MET A 22 -7.07 4.30 12.74
CA MET A 22 -6.34 3.20 12.11
C MET A 22 -7.14 2.64 10.94
N TYR A 23 -6.43 2.37 9.84
CA TYR A 23 -6.97 1.62 8.70
C TYR A 23 -6.10 0.42 8.40
N GLN A 24 -6.75 -0.66 8.01
CA GLN A 24 -6.15 -1.86 7.47
C GLN A 24 -6.19 -1.81 5.94
N PHE A 25 -5.06 -2.13 5.31
CA PHE A 25 -4.94 -2.28 3.86
C PHE A 25 -4.47 -3.68 3.53
N GLY A 26 -5.15 -4.35 2.62
CA GLY A 26 -4.99 -5.76 2.31
C GLY A 26 -5.94 -6.65 3.13
N PRO A 27 -5.73 -7.99 3.09
CA PRO A 27 -4.70 -8.68 2.33
C PRO A 27 -4.88 -8.57 0.81
N TYR A 28 -3.79 -8.29 0.09
CA TYR A 28 -3.84 -8.15 -1.38
C TYR A 28 -3.69 -9.49 -2.11
N GLY A 29 -3.08 -10.48 -1.49
CA GLY A 29 -2.93 -11.82 -2.05
C GLY A 29 -1.87 -12.66 -1.35
N PRO A 30 -1.87 -13.99 -1.58
CA PRO A 30 -0.99 -14.92 -0.86
C PRO A 30 0.50 -14.72 -1.16
N ASN A 31 0.84 -14.29 -2.36
CA ASN A 31 2.22 -14.05 -2.79
C ASN A 31 2.55 -12.54 -2.89
N HIS A 32 1.70 -11.70 -2.31
CA HIS A 32 1.91 -10.27 -2.24
C HIS A 32 2.56 -9.88 -0.91
N ALA A 33 3.42 -8.87 -0.93
CA ALA A 33 3.84 -8.14 0.26
C ALA A 33 4.07 -6.67 -0.10
N THR A 34 3.83 -5.79 0.86
CA THR A 34 4.29 -4.41 0.77
C THR A 34 5.81 -4.37 0.92
N ALA A 35 6.51 -3.64 0.05
CA ALA A 35 7.98 -3.62 -0.01
C ALA A 35 8.66 -3.39 1.36
N GLY A 36 8.11 -2.51 2.19
CA GLY A 36 8.64 -2.25 3.53
C GLY A 36 8.51 -3.42 4.53
N THR A 37 7.78 -4.48 4.19
CA THR A 37 7.55 -5.60 5.09
C THR A 37 8.29 -6.86 4.70
N PHE A 38 8.90 -6.94 3.51
CA PHE A 38 9.38 -8.22 3.04
C PHE A 38 10.90 -8.39 3.11
N ALA A 39 11.29 -9.63 3.34
CA ALA A 39 12.67 -10.10 3.29
C ALA A 39 12.78 -11.27 2.32
N PHE A 40 13.97 -11.47 1.76
CA PHE A 40 14.23 -12.56 0.83
C PHE A 40 15.63 -13.14 1.00
N LYS A 41 15.78 -14.39 0.63
CA LYS A 41 17.08 -15.04 0.55
C LYS A 41 17.87 -14.49 -0.64
N ARG A 42 19.17 -14.26 -0.46
CA ARG A 42 20.06 -13.74 -1.52
C ARG A 42 20.03 -14.56 -2.80
N GLU A 43 19.77 -15.85 -2.71
CA GLU A 43 19.70 -16.76 -3.87
C GLU A 43 18.59 -16.34 -4.87
N LEU A 44 17.53 -15.66 -4.40
CA LEU A 44 16.47 -15.14 -5.26
C LEU A 44 16.99 -14.13 -6.28
N LEU A 45 18.04 -13.36 -5.94
CA LEU A 45 18.66 -12.39 -6.83
C LEU A 45 19.28 -13.02 -8.09
N LYS A 46 19.49 -14.33 -8.12
CA LYS A 46 19.93 -15.04 -9.32
C LYS A 46 18.85 -15.09 -10.42
N THR A 47 17.60 -14.98 -10.04
CA THR A 47 16.45 -15.18 -10.93
C THR A 47 15.52 -13.98 -11.03
N THR A 48 15.69 -12.96 -10.18
CA THR A 48 14.88 -11.75 -10.19
C THR A 48 15.69 -10.52 -9.83
N LYS A 49 15.16 -9.35 -10.19
CA LYS A 49 15.72 -8.03 -9.86
C LYS A 49 14.61 -7.00 -9.76
N TYR A 50 14.90 -5.91 -9.09
CA TYR A 50 14.05 -4.72 -9.15
C TYR A 50 14.09 -4.09 -10.55
N GLN A 51 13.02 -3.44 -10.93
CA GLN A 51 12.98 -2.62 -12.13
C GLN A 51 13.54 -1.24 -11.78
N GLU A 52 14.61 -0.82 -12.47
CA GLU A 52 15.36 0.39 -12.12
C GLU A 52 14.51 1.67 -12.24
N GLU A 53 13.61 1.72 -13.22
CA GLU A 53 12.74 2.86 -13.46
C GLU A 53 11.48 2.88 -12.58
N ALA A 54 11.24 1.84 -11.77
CA ALA A 54 10.06 1.79 -10.91
C ALA A 54 10.29 2.60 -9.65
N ALA A 55 9.61 3.74 -9.52
CA ALA A 55 9.60 4.57 -8.32
C ALA A 55 8.48 4.20 -7.34
N LEU A 56 7.50 3.38 -7.77
CA LEU A 56 6.37 2.89 -6.98
C LEU A 56 6.09 1.42 -7.31
N ALA A 57 5.64 0.65 -6.31
CA ALA A 57 5.30 -0.77 -6.43
C ALA A 57 6.44 -1.62 -7.03
N GLU A 58 7.66 -1.31 -6.65
CA GLU A 58 8.90 -1.94 -7.12
C GLU A 58 8.95 -3.44 -6.80
N GLU A 59 8.24 -3.87 -5.76
CA GLU A 59 8.13 -5.26 -5.36
C GLU A 59 7.40 -6.13 -6.42
N LYS A 60 6.55 -5.54 -7.25
CA LYS A 60 5.79 -6.26 -8.26
C LYS A 60 6.70 -6.96 -9.27
N ALA A 61 7.65 -6.23 -9.84
CA ALA A 61 8.62 -6.79 -10.79
C ALA A 61 9.54 -7.80 -10.11
N PHE A 62 10.01 -7.49 -8.90
CA PHE A 62 10.86 -8.36 -8.10
C PHE A 62 10.19 -9.69 -7.78
N LEU A 63 8.90 -9.68 -7.46
CA LEU A 63 8.10 -10.87 -7.16
C LEU A 63 7.50 -11.53 -8.42
N LYS A 64 7.93 -11.12 -9.63
CA LYS A 64 7.46 -11.63 -10.92
C LYS A 64 5.92 -11.64 -11.01
N ASP A 65 5.33 -10.45 -10.86
CA ASP A 65 3.88 -10.30 -10.80
C ASP A 65 3.23 -11.17 -9.71
N TYR A 66 3.88 -11.27 -8.55
CA TYR A 66 3.42 -12.03 -7.38
C TYR A 66 3.27 -13.54 -7.61
N THR A 67 4.10 -14.10 -8.49
CA THR A 67 4.13 -15.55 -8.75
C THR A 67 5.14 -16.30 -7.86
N ILE A 68 6.08 -15.60 -7.23
CA ILE A 68 7.06 -16.22 -6.33
C ILE A 68 6.35 -16.66 -5.04
N PRO A 69 6.51 -17.93 -4.61
CA PRO A 69 5.94 -18.41 -3.37
C PRO A 69 6.42 -17.57 -2.16
N PHE A 70 5.49 -17.18 -1.32
CA PHE A 70 5.70 -16.22 -0.26
C PHE A 70 5.19 -16.73 1.09
N VAL A 71 5.94 -16.51 2.17
CA VAL A 71 5.46 -16.77 3.53
C VAL A 71 4.86 -15.50 4.09
N GLN A 72 3.56 -15.54 4.37
CA GLN A 72 2.86 -14.42 4.98
C GLN A 72 3.23 -14.29 6.46
N LEU A 73 3.68 -13.12 6.86
CA LEU A 73 3.98 -12.76 8.24
C LEU A 73 2.76 -12.12 8.90
N GLU A 74 2.69 -12.21 10.22
CA GLU A 74 1.66 -11.54 11.00
C GLU A 74 1.80 -10.01 10.86
N PRO A 75 0.78 -9.30 10.33
CA PRO A 75 0.89 -7.86 10.02
C PRO A 75 1.31 -7.00 11.22
N LYS A 76 0.81 -7.31 12.42
CA LYS A 76 1.15 -6.57 13.64
C LYS A 76 2.62 -6.67 14.07
N LYS A 77 3.35 -7.65 13.52
CA LYS A 77 4.76 -7.88 13.85
C LYS A 77 5.70 -7.40 12.75
N THR A 78 5.17 -6.77 11.72
CA THR A 78 5.97 -6.28 10.60
C THR A 78 6.18 -4.77 10.68
N ILE A 79 5.15 -3.99 10.38
CA ILE A 79 5.25 -2.53 10.34
C ILE A 79 3.93 -1.88 10.73
N LEU A 80 3.99 -0.77 11.48
CA LEU A 80 2.94 0.22 11.58
C LEU A 80 3.35 1.45 10.79
N VAL A 81 2.53 1.87 9.85
CA VAL A 81 2.78 3.07 9.05
C VAL A 81 2.09 4.26 9.68
N PHE A 82 2.81 5.36 9.84
CA PHE A 82 2.23 6.66 10.22
C PHE A 82 2.06 7.52 8.97
N SER A 83 0.86 8.05 8.76
CA SER A 83 0.62 9.01 7.68
C SER A 83 1.18 10.38 8.07
N HIS A 84 2.08 10.92 7.26
CA HIS A 84 2.68 12.24 7.44
C HIS A 84 2.94 12.92 6.08
N ILE A 85 3.30 14.21 6.11
CA ILE A 85 3.45 15.05 4.90
C ILE A 85 4.57 14.61 3.95
N HIS A 86 5.57 13.87 4.43
CA HIS A 86 6.70 13.38 3.63
C HIS A 86 6.55 11.92 3.17
N ASN A 87 5.36 11.34 3.30
CA ASN A 87 5.12 10.04 2.67
C ASN A 87 5.35 10.14 1.16
N THR A 88 6.02 9.17 0.57
CA THR A 88 6.27 9.11 -0.89
C THR A 88 4.97 9.23 -1.69
N PHE A 89 3.92 8.57 -1.22
CA PHE A 89 2.56 8.72 -1.73
C PHE A 89 1.69 9.34 -0.63
N ASP A 90 0.87 10.34 -1.00
CA ASP A 90 -0.10 10.92 -0.05
C ASP A 90 -1.16 9.89 0.31
N LYS A 91 -0.98 9.30 1.48
CA LYS A 91 -1.87 8.23 1.96
C LYS A 91 -3.29 8.71 2.26
N LYS A 92 -3.51 10.02 2.46
CA LYS A 92 -4.86 10.58 2.66
C LYS A 92 -5.75 10.35 1.45
N LYS A 93 -5.18 10.37 0.23
CA LYS A 93 -5.91 10.06 -1.00
C LYS A 93 -6.50 8.64 -1.01
N LEU A 94 -5.94 7.72 -0.24
CA LEU A 94 -6.51 6.37 -0.12
C LEU A 94 -7.88 6.41 0.56
N LEU A 95 -8.08 7.31 1.51
CA LEU A 95 -9.35 7.42 2.25
C LEU A 95 -10.50 7.97 1.39
N GLU A 96 -10.19 8.73 0.34
CA GLU A 96 -11.19 9.29 -0.57
C GLU A 96 -11.98 8.22 -1.34
N GLN A 97 -11.41 7.01 -1.47
CA GLN A 97 -12.04 5.89 -2.16
C GLN A 97 -13.06 5.14 -1.30
N GLY A 98 -13.16 5.49 -0.01
CA GLY A 98 -14.01 4.78 0.95
C GLY A 98 -13.55 3.37 1.28
N GLU A 99 -14.34 2.67 2.08
CA GLU A 99 -14.05 1.27 2.43
C GLU A 99 -14.35 0.33 1.26
N ASN A 100 -13.54 -0.72 1.15
CA ASN A 100 -13.67 -1.73 0.11
C ASN A 100 -13.04 -3.07 0.59
N LYS A 101 -12.93 -4.05 -0.31
CA LYS A 101 -12.41 -5.39 0.04
C LYS A 101 -11.01 -5.38 0.64
N VAL A 102 -10.19 -4.40 0.28
CA VAL A 102 -8.77 -4.28 0.70
C VAL A 102 -8.48 -3.02 1.52
N GLN A 103 -9.49 -2.26 1.89
CA GLN A 103 -9.35 -1.07 2.71
C GLN A 103 -10.49 -0.97 3.70
N LYS A 104 -10.20 -1.06 4.98
CA LYS A 104 -11.20 -1.08 6.05
C LYS A 104 -10.75 -0.23 7.23
N CYS A 105 -11.71 0.46 7.85
CA CYS A 105 -11.51 1.06 9.17
C CYS A 105 -11.19 -0.04 10.18
N SER A 106 -10.24 0.23 11.06
CA SER A 106 -9.80 -0.73 12.08
C SER A 106 -10.01 -0.17 13.47
N THR A 107 -10.48 -1.01 14.38
CA THR A 107 -10.60 -0.69 15.81
C THR A 107 -9.30 -0.83 16.58
N ARG A 108 -8.21 -1.26 15.91
CA ARG A 108 -6.89 -1.39 16.52
C ARG A 108 -6.33 -0.03 16.93
N THR A 109 -5.53 -0.05 17.97
CA THR A 109 -4.85 1.14 18.51
C THR A 109 -3.34 1.08 18.26
N VAL A 110 -2.66 2.22 18.35
CA VAL A 110 -1.21 2.30 18.25
C VAL A 110 -0.53 1.46 19.35
N ASP A 111 -1.15 1.37 20.55
CA ASP A 111 -0.65 0.59 21.68
C ASP A 111 -0.56 -0.92 21.39
N GLU A 112 -1.32 -1.44 20.44
CA GLU A 112 -1.20 -2.84 20.04
C GLU A 112 0.10 -3.12 19.27
N PHE A 113 0.67 -2.11 18.64
CA PHE A 113 1.88 -2.22 17.81
C PHE A 113 3.12 -1.73 18.53
N ILE A 114 3.05 -0.60 19.23
CA ILE A 114 4.18 0.05 19.89
C ILE A 114 3.95 0.01 21.40
N LYS A 115 4.81 -0.71 22.10
CA LYS A 115 4.75 -0.88 23.56
C LYS A 115 5.60 0.13 24.31
N GLN A 116 6.61 0.72 23.67
CA GLN A 116 7.48 1.73 24.24
C GLN A 116 6.80 3.09 24.16
N ASP A 117 6.56 3.71 25.30
CA ASP A 117 5.83 4.99 25.40
C ASP A 117 6.58 6.15 24.73
N ASP A 118 7.90 6.18 24.82
CA ASP A 118 8.77 7.15 24.16
C ASP A 118 8.66 7.07 22.63
N LEU A 119 8.73 5.86 22.05
CA LEU A 119 8.56 5.65 20.62
C LEU A 119 7.14 5.99 20.17
N LYS A 120 6.14 5.60 20.95
CA LYS A 120 4.76 5.93 20.67
C LYS A 120 4.55 7.44 20.62
N LYS A 121 5.03 8.15 21.64
CA LYS A 121 4.96 9.61 21.71
C LYS A 121 5.69 10.26 20.54
N PHE A 122 6.91 9.82 20.24
CA PHE A 122 7.70 10.34 19.13
C PHE A 122 6.94 10.27 17.80
N TYR A 123 6.46 9.08 17.42
CA TYR A 123 5.78 8.90 16.12
C TYR A 123 4.37 9.49 16.08
N SER A 124 3.65 9.53 17.21
CA SER A 124 2.29 10.05 17.26
C SER A 124 2.24 11.57 17.35
N GLU A 125 3.22 12.21 17.99
CA GLU A 125 3.17 13.63 18.37
C GLU A 125 4.35 14.42 17.81
N GLU A 126 5.59 13.98 18.04
CA GLU A 126 6.79 14.81 17.86
C GLU A 126 7.34 14.83 16.44
N ILE A 127 7.18 13.73 15.69
CA ILE A 127 7.80 13.54 14.36
C ILE A 127 7.38 14.61 13.35
N ASP A 128 6.14 15.08 13.41
CA ASP A 128 5.63 16.06 12.43
C ASP A 128 6.32 17.43 12.58
N ASP A 129 6.61 17.83 13.80
CA ASP A 129 7.35 19.07 14.07
C ASP A 129 8.79 18.98 13.57
N LEU A 130 9.44 17.83 13.75
CA LEU A 130 10.78 17.59 13.21
C LEU A 130 10.81 17.56 11.69
N LEU A 131 9.78 16.98 11.07
CA LEU A 131 9.68 16.91 9.61
C LEU A 131 9.22 18.21 8.96
N LYS A 132 8.61 19.12 9.70
CA LYS A 132 8.02 20.37 9.16
C LYS A 132 8.99 21.18 8.30
N ASN A 133 10.25 21.23 8.70
CA ASN A 133 11.30 21.97 8.00
C ASN A 133 12.29 21.05 7.26
N TYR A 134 11.95 19.77 7.12
CA TYR A 134 12.79 18.81 6.42
C TYR A 134 12.56 18.87 4.91
N GLU A 135 13.15 19.86 4.28
CA GLU A 135 13.01 20.11 2.85
C GLU A 135 13.36 18.91 1.96
N PRO A 136 14.44 18.13 2.21
CA PRO A 136 14.74 16.96 1.38
C PRO A 136 13.64 15.91 1.32
N GLY A 137 12.75 15.86 2.33
CA GLY A 137 11.59 14.96 2.35
C GLY A 137 10.40 15.45 1.51
N ASP A 138 10.41 16.70 1.05
CA ASP A 138 9.32 17.30 0.29
C ASP A 138 9.07 16.49 -1.01
N PRO A 139 7.80 16.15 -1.34
CA PRO A 139 7.44 15.49 -2.59
C PRO A 139 7.99 16.14 -3.86
N LYS A 140 8.18 17.45 -3.88
CA LYS A 140 8.78 18.16 -5.04
C LYS A 140 10.17 17.64 -5.43
N HIS A 141 10.91 17.08 -4.48
CA HIS A 141 12.23 16.48 -4.71
C HIS A 141 12.16 15.02 -5.23
N LYS A 142 10.97 14.52 -5.53
CA LYS A 142 10.72 13.15 -6.02
C LYS A 142 10.01 13.18 -7.38
N PRO A 143 10.60 13.80 -8.44
CA PRO A 143 9.91 14.04 -9.70
C PRO A 143 9.45 12.74 -10.39
N ASP A 144 10.23 11.66 -10.30
CA ASP A 144 9.90 10.37 -10.91
C ASP A 144 8.70 9.73 -10.20
N VAL A 145 8.61 9.86 -8.88
CA VAL A 145 7.45 9.40 -8.11
C VAL A 145 6.20 10.19 -8.51
N LEU A 146 6.29 11.51 -8.57
CA LEU A 146 5.16 12.36 -8.94
C LEU A 146 4.66 12.04 -10.35
N LYS A 147 5.55 11.83 -11.30
CA LYS A 147 5.21 11.41 -12.66
C LYS A 147 4.49 10.07 -12.68
N GLN A 148 5.02 9.06 -11.99
CA GLN A 148 4.40 7.73 -11.93
C GLN A 148 3.04 7.73 -11.21
N ILE A 149 2.83 8.58 -10.21
CA ILE A 149 1.52 8.76 -9.58
C ILE A 149 0.50 9.21 -10.62
N VAL A 150 0.83 10.24 -11.41
CA VAL A 150 -0.07 10.74 -12.48
C VAL A 150 -0.40 9.65 -13.49
N GLU A 151 0.60 8.91 -13.98
CA GLU A 151 0.41 7.80 -14.92
C GLU A 151 -0.48 6.68 -14.37
N ILE A 152 -0.35 6.37 -13.07
CA ILE A 152 -1.20 5.39 -12.39
C ILE A 152 -2.64 5.89 -12.29
N GLU A 153 -2.84 7.15 -11.91
CA GLU A 153 -4.17 7.76 -11.81
C GLU A 153 -4.87 7.80 -13.18
N GLU A 154 -4.17 8.16 -14.24
CA GLU A 154 -4.72 8.16 -15.59
C GLU A 154 -5.12 6.75 -16.08
N ARG A 155 -4.28 5.75 -15.81
CA ARG A 155 -4.60 4.34 -16.12
C ARG A 155 -5.85 3.86 -15.40
N ARG A 156 -6.01 4.23 -14.13
CA ARG A 156 -7.20 3.89 -13.33
C ARG A 156 -8.45 4.58 -13.89
N LYS A 157 -8.37 5.85 -14.24
CA LYS A 157 -9.49 6.59 -14.87
C LYS A 157 -9.92 5.94 -16.17
N LYS A 158 -8.98 5.60 -17.05
CA LYS A 158 -9.28 4.91 -18.32
C LYS A 158 -9.94 3.55 -18.09
N HIS A 159 -9.43 2.77 -17.16
CA HIS A 159 -9.99 1.46 -16.81
C HIS A 159 -11.45 1.58 -16.30
N ASN A 160 -11.71 2.53 -15.43
CA ASN A 160 -13.04 2.78 -14.89
C ASN A 160 -14.02 3.25 -15.98
N GLN A 161 -13.58 4.09 -16.93
CA GLN A 161 -14.39 4.52 -18.06
C GLN A 161 -14.76 3.36 -18.99
N VAL A 162 -13.81 2.46 -19.28
CA VAL A 162 -14.07 1.27 -20.09
C VAL A 162 -15.10 0.37 -19.42
N ASN A 163 -14.95 0.13 -18.12
CA ASN A 163 -15.89 -0.69 -17.35
C ASN A 163 -17.28 -0.06 -17.27
N SER A 164 -17.39 1.26 -17.13
CA SER A 164 -18.66 1.98 -17.14
C SER A 164 -19.36 1.90 -18.50
N ASN A 165 -18.61 2.09 -19.59
CA ASN A 165 -19.15 1.96 -20.94
C ASN A 165 -19.60 0.52 -21.24
N SER A 166 -18.87 -0.47 -20.79
CA SER A 166 -19.25 -1.88 -20.97
C SER A 166 -20.55 -2.21 -20.21
N ARG A 167 -20.77 -1.64 -19.04
CA ARG A 167 -22.04 -1.77 -18.30
C ARG A 167 -23.21 -1.11 -19.00
N ILE A 168 -23.01 0.06 -19.62
CA ILE A 168 -24.04 0.78 -20.36
C ILE A 168 -24.47 -0.01 -21.61
N ILE A 169 -23.53 -0.63 -22.33
CA ILE A 169 -23.83 -1.46 -23.52
C ILE A 169 -24.64 -2.70 -23.13
N LEU A 170 -24.37 -3.31 -21.99
CA LEU A 170 -25.13 -4.45 -21.49
C LEU A 170 -26.56 -4.07 -21.09
N ASN A 171 -26.77 -2.87 -20.54
CA ASN A 171 -28.11 -2.38 -20.18
C ASN A 171 -28.97 -2.00 -21.40
N ASN A 172 -28.34 -1.55 -22.49
CA ASN A 172 -29.10 -1.17 -23.73
C ASN A 172 -29.60 -2.37 -24.52
N ASN A 173 -29.17 -3.59 -24.24
CA ASN A 173 -29.63 -4.81 -24.88
C ASN A 173 -30.83 -5.50 -24.17
N GLY A 174 -31.51 -4.81 -23.28
CA GLY A 174 -32.86 -5.17 -22.81
C GLY A 174 -33.00 -6.48 -22.05
N LYS A 175 -31.97 -6.89 -21.30
CA LYS A 175 -32.08 -7.96 -20.30
C LYS A 175 -31.45 -7.48 -19.00
N ASP A 176 -32.32 -7.16 -18.04
CA ASP A 176 -31.93 -6.95 -16.65
C ASP A 176 -31.39 -8.26 -16.09
N ILE A 177 -30.08 -8.35 -15.94
CA ILE A 177 -29.44 -9.36 -15.10
C ILE A 177 -28.86 -8.62 -13.90
N GLU A 178 -29.61 -8.64 -12.80
CA GLU A 178 -29.08 -8.27 -11.50
C GLU A 178 -27.95 -9.26 -11.13
N LEU A 179 -26.73 -8.79 -11.20
CA LEU A 179 -25.59 -9.46 -10.57
C LEU A 179 -25.44 -8.92 -9.17
N ASN A 180 -26.11 -9.57 -8.20
CA ASN A 180 -25.78 -9.44 -6.80
C ASN A 180 -24.42 -10.04 -6.53
N ASN A 181 -23.51 -9.22 -5.99
CA ASN A 181 -22.29 -9.64 -5.31
C ASN A 181 -22.23 -9.03 -3.92
#